data_b4f825485d45191793799cd5efefe6f7
#
_entry.id   b4f825485d45191793799cd5efefe6f7
#
_cell.length_a   1.000
_cell.length_b   1.000
_cell.length_c   1.000
_cell.angle_alpha   90.00
_cell.angle_beta   90.00
_cell.angle_gamma   90.00
#
_symmetry.space_group_name_H-M   'P 1'
#
loop_
_entity.id
_entity.type
_entity.pdbx_description
1 polymer ?
#
loop_
_entity_poly.entity_id
_entity_poly.type
_entity_poly.pdbx_seq_one_letter_code
_entity_poly.pdbx_strand_id
1 'polypeptide(L)'
;MAAKPTDAQRAILREKARADNRAMHVALTATERLTDAIASREAAIAAADKAVAEATSIYHSAIEDLVSRIGKETTAELLGTEAIAGVRHAKR
;
A
#
# COMPACT_ATOMS: atom_id res chain seq x y z
N MET A 1 -45.79 -34.20 22.22
CA MET A 1 -44.73 -33.60 23.05
C MET A 1 -43.37 -33.90 22.43
N ALA A 2 -42.56 -32.88 22.28
CA ALA A 2 -41.22 -33.08 21.83
C ALA A 2 -40.39 -33.82 22.88
N ALA A 3 -39.67 -34.87 22.49
CA ALA A 3 -38.80 -35.60 23.38
C ALA A 3 -37.61 -34.73 23.76
N LYS A 4 -37.19 -34.82 25.01
CA LYS A 4 -35.97 -34.12 25.45
C LYS A 4 -34.74 -34.76 24.80
N PRO A 5 -33.73 -33.96 24.40
CA PRO A 5 -32.52 -34.54 23.89
C PRO A 5 -31.85 -35.46 24.92
N THR A 6 -31.26 -36.53 24.45
CA THR A 6 -30.46 -37.41 25.30
C THR A 6 -29.13 -36.73 25.64
N ASP A 7 -28.43 -37.25 26.63
CA ASP A 7 -27.12 -36.75 27.03
C ASP A 7 -26.12 -36.82 25.84
N ALA A 8 -26.19 -37.88 25.05
CA ALA A 8 -25.36 -38.04 23.87
C ALA A 8 -25.66 -36.94 22.86
N GLN A 9 -26.94 -36.64 22.61
CA GLN A 9 -27.34 -35.58 21.67
C GLN A 9 -26.88 -34.21 22.18
N ARG A 10 -27.01 -33.94 23.46
CA ARG A 10 -26.54 -32.68 24.07
C ARG A 10 -25.03 -32.52 23.89
N ALA A 11 -24.27 -33.60 24.06
CA ALA A 11 -22.82 -33.58 23.86
C ALA A 11 -22.45 -33.26 22.43
N ILE A 12 -23.19 -33.82 21.48
CA ILE A 12 -22.98 -33.55 20.04
C ILE A 12 -23.26 -32.07 19.73
N LEU A 13 -24.38 -31.54 20.25
CA LEU A 13 -24.74 -30.15 20.01
C LEU A 13 -23.73 -29.18 20.62
N ARG A 14 -23.22 -29.48 21.82
CA ARG A 14 -22.19 -28.66 22.45
C ARG A 14 -20.90 -28.66 21.64
N GLU A 15 -20.49 -29.84 21.18
CA GLU A 15 -19.27 -29.93 20.37
C GLU A 15 -19.38 -29.18 19.04
N LYS A 16 -20.54 -29.29 18.39
CA LYS A 16 -20.84 -28.55 17.17
C LYS A 16 -20.80 -27.05 17.42
N ALA A 17 -21.43 -26.58 18.52
CA ALA A 17 -21.41 -25.16 18.87
C ALA A 17 -19.98 -24.65 19.11
N ARG A 18 -19.14 -25.43 19.78
CA ARG A 18 -17.73 -25.08 19.99
C ARG A 18 -16.99 -24.98 18.66
N ALA A 19 -17.20 -25.94 17.77
CA ALA A 19 -16.55 -25.93 16.45
C ALA A 19 -16.99 -24.73 15.64
N ASP A 20 -18.29 -24.41 15.65
CA ASP A 20 -18.83 -23.25 14.95
C ASP A 20 -18.27 -21.95 15.52
N ASN A 21 -18.18 -21.85 16.86
CA ASN A 21 -17.60 -20.67 17.51
C ASN A 21 -16.13 -20.51 17.18
N ARG A 22 -15.36 -21.58 17.13
CA ARG A 22 -13.95 -21.55 16.73
C ARG A 22 -13.82 -21.06 15.28
N ALA A 23 -14.66 -21.60 14.40
CA ALA A 23 -14.65 -21.20 12.98
C ALA A 23 -14.98 -19.72 12.82
N MET A 24 -15.99 -19.23 13.56
CA MET A 24 -16.35 -17.80 13.54
C MET A 24 -15.22 -16.94 14.05
N HIS A 25 -14.56 -17.35 15.13
CA HIS A 25 -13.43 -16.60 15.69
C HIS A 25 -12.25 -16.53 14.70
N VAL A 26 -11.96 -17.65 14.07
CA VAL A 26 -10.89 -17.71 13.05
C VAL A 26 -11.23 -16.78 11.88
N ALA A 27 -12.49 -16.81 11.43
CA ALA A 27 -12.93 -15.96 10.32
C ALA A 27 -12.85 -14.46 10.67
N LEU A 28 -13.28 -14.10 11.90
CA LEU A 28 -13.20 -12.71 12.35
C LEU A 28 -11.74 -12.24 12.44
N THR A 29 -10.88 -13.07 13.01
CA THR A 29 -9.45 -12.75 13.12
C THR A 29 -8.82 -12.61 11.75
N ALA A 30 -9.16 -13.50 10.82
CA ALA A 30 -8.65 -13.41 9.43
C ALA A 30 -9.12 -12.14 8.74
N THR A 31 -10.38 -11.76 8.96
CA THR A 31 -10.94 -10.52 8.40
C THR A 31 -10.21 -9.29 8.94
N GLU A 32 -9.96 -9.25 10.26
CA GLU A 32 -9.21 -8.16 10.87
C GLU A 32 -7.78 -8.06 10.31
N ARG A 33 -7.11 -9.19 10.18
CA ARG A 33 -5.74 -9.24 9.63
C ARG A 33 -5.72 -8.77 8.17
N LEU A 34 -6.70 -9.17 7.39
CA LEU A 34 -6.79 -8.74 6.00
C LEU A 34 -7.02 -7.24 5.91
N THR A 35 -7.96 -6.72 6.71
CA THR A 35 -8.27 -5.28 6.75
C THR A 35 -7.03 -4.48 7.15
N ASP A 36 -6.31 -4.94 8.17
CA ASP A 36 -5.07 -4.27 8.63
C ASP A 36 -3.98 -4.32 7.57
N ALA A 37 -3.84 -5.45 6.88
CA ALA A 37 -2.84 -5.61 5.83
C ALA A 37 -3.14 -4.68 4.64
N ILE A 38 -4.41 -4.54 4.26
CA ILE A 38 -4.82 -3.64 3.19
C ILE A 38 -4.53 -2.19 3.57
N ALA A 39 -4.90 -1.79 4.81
CA ALA A 39 -4.63 -0.44 5.29
C ALA A 39 -3.14 -0.14 5.35
N SER A 40 -2.34 -1.10 5.79
CA SER A 40 -0.88 -0.97 5.85
C SER A 40 -0.29 -0.80 4.45
N ARG A 41 -0.78 -1.57 3.48
CA ARG A 41 -0.34 -1.46 2.08
C ARG A 41 -0.69 -0.10 1.50
N GLU A 42 -1.91 0.38 1.73
CA GLU A 42 -2.34 1.70 1.24
C GLU A 42 -1.48 2.81 1.83
N ALA A 43 -1.16 2.73 3.12
CA ALA A 43 -0.29 3.71 3.77
C ALA A 43 1.12 3.68 3.17
N ALA A 44 1.64 2.48 2.90
CA ALA A 44 2.97 2.32 2.32
C ALA A 44 3.02 2.88 0.89
N ILE A 45 1.97 2.64 0.09
CA ILE A 45 1.87 3.18 -1.27
C ILE A 45 1.82 4.71 -1.23
N ALA A 46 0.99 5.28 -0.35
CA ALA A 46 0.88 6.73 -0.21
C ALA A 46 2.21 7.36 0.20
N ALA A 47 2.93 6.74 1.13
CA ALA A 47 4.24 7.20 1.56
C ALA A 47 5.26 7.13 0.42
N ALA A 48 5.24 6.04 -0.35
CA ALA A 48 6.13 5.86 -1.48
C ALA A 48 5.84 6.90 -2.58
N ASP A 49 4.57 7.14 -2.88
CA ASP A 49 4.16 8.14 -3.88
C ASP A 49 4.62 9.54 -3.47
N LYS A 50 4.48 9.86 -2.19
CA LYS A 50 4.92 11.15 -1.65
C LYS A 50 6.44 11.30 -1.79
N ALA A 51 7.19 10.24 -1.47
CA ALA A 51 8.65 10.26 -1.59
C ALA A 51 9.09 10.46 -3.04
N VAL A 52 8.42 9.80 -3.99
CA VAL A 52 8.71 9.97 -5.41
C VAL A 52 8.41 11.40 -5.86
N ALA A 53 7.26 11.97 -5.43
CA ALA A 53 6.89 13.33 -5.78
C ALA A 53 7.91 14.34 -5.25
N GLU A 54 8.37 14.18 -4.02
CA GLU A 54 9.39 15.05 -3.43
C GLU A 54 10.73 14.94 -4.15
N ALA A 55 11.15 13.71 -4.44
CA ALA A 55 12.40 13.46 -5.17
C ALA A 55 12.35 14.03 -6.59
N THR A 56 11.21 13.90 -7.25
CA THR A 56 10.99 14.44 -8.59
C THR A 56 11.09 15.97 -8.58
N SER A 57 10.47 16.62 -7.60
CA SER A 57 10.53 18.08 -7.46
C SER A 57 11.97 18.55 -7.23
N ILE A 58 12.71 17.89 -6.35
CA ILE A 58 14.11 18.22 -6.07
C ILE A 58 14.95 18.01 -7.33
N TYR A 59 14.72 16.92 -8.04
CA TYR A 59 15.43 16.60 -9.28
C TYR A 59 15.23 17.70 -10.32
N HIS A 60 13.98 18.10 -10.57
CA HIS A 60 13.67 19.14 -11.54
C HIS A 60 14.33 20.47 -11.17
N SER A 61 14.27 20.85 -9.89
CA SER A 61 14.90 22.08 -9.42
C SER A 61 16.42 22.04 -9.62
N ALA A 62 17.03 20.90 -9.33
CA ALA A 62 18.47 20.73 -9.48
C ALA A 62 18.88 20.82 -10.96
N ILE A 63 18.09 20.22 -11.86
CA ILE A 63 18.36 20.28 -13.30
C ILE A 63 18.21 21.71 -13.82
N GLU A 64 17.16 22.43 -13.39
CA GLU A 64 16.98 23.82 -13.79
C GLU A 64 18.15 24.69 -13.33
N ASP A 65 18.60 24.49 -12.10
CA ASP A 65 19.74 25.22 -11.57
C ASP A 65 21.00 24.91 -12.38
N LEU A 66 21.23 23.64 -12.68
CA LEU A 66 22.40 23.22 -13.47
C LEU A 66 22.36 23.82 -14.88
N VAL A 67 21.20 23.78 -15.54
CA VAL A 67 21.03 24.38 -16.87
C VAL A 67 21.34 25.88 -16.84
N SER A 68 20.91 26.58 -15.77
CA SER A 68 21.21 28.00 -15.62
C SER A 68 22.70 28.28 -15.50
N ARG A 69 23.44 27.35 -14.89
CA ARG A 69 24.90 27.54 -14.66
C ARG A 69 25.76 27.15 -15.83
N ILE A 70 25.45 26.00 -16.46
CA ILE A 70 26.34 25.44 -17.49
C ILE A 70 25.71 25.32 -18.88
N GLY A 71 24.40 25.59 -18.98
CA GLY A 71 23.68 25.54 -20.25
C GLY A 71 23.11 24.18 -20.56
N LYS A 72 22.14 24.15 -21.47
CA LYS A 72 21.43 22.94 -21.86
C LYS A 72 22.28 21.88 -22.47
N GLU A 73 23.18 22.30 -23.39
CA GLU A 73 24.03 21.35 -24.12
C GLU A 73 24.98 20.61 -23.20
N THR A 74 25.64 21.34 -22.30
CA THR A 74 26.55 20.72 -21.33
C THR A 74 25.82 19.83 -20.36
N THR A 75 24.64 20.25 -19.92
CA THR A 75 23.79 19.43 -19.03
C THR A 75 23.38 18.14 -19.74
N ALA A 76 22.98 18.22 -21.01
CA ALA A 76 22.63 17.04 -21.79
C ALA A 76 23.81 16.08 -21.96
N GLU A 77 24.99 16.58 -22.12
CA GLU A 77 26.22 15.75 -22.23
C GLU A 77 26.46 14.99 -20.91
N LEU A 78 26.22 15.64 -19.77
CA LEU A 78 26.48 15.04 -18.47
C LEU A 78 25.38 14.08 -18.05
N LEU A 79 24.11 14.42 -18.26
CA LEU A 79 22.96 13.73 -17.66
C LEU A 79 22.01 13.08 -18.68
N GLY A 80 22.21 13.36 -19.96
CA GLY A 80 21.33 12.87 -21.01
C GLY A 80 20.25 13.85 -21.41
N THR A 81 19.70 13.67 -22.59
CA THR A 81 18.68 14.59 -23.14
C THR A 81 17.34 14.56 -22.43
N GLU A 82 17.03 13.46 -21.77
CA GLU A 82 15.76 13.33 -21.03
C GLU A 82 15.67 14.31 -19.87
N ALA A 83 16.78 14.58 -19.20
CA ALA A 83 16.84 15.56 -18.12
C ALA A 83 16.44 16.96 -18.61
N ILE A 84 16.89 17.33 -19.81
CA ILE A 84 16.59 18.62 -20.43
C ILE A 84 15.11 18.73 -20.82
N ALA A 85 14.52 17.62 -21.29
CA ALA A 85 13.12 17.62 -21.68
C ALA A 85 12.21 18.00 -20.51
N GLY A 86 12.54 17.53 -19.30
CA GLY A 86 11.81 17.89 -18.08
C GLY A 86 11.90 19.38 -17.78
N VAL A 87 13.09 19.96 -17.96
CA VAL A 87 13.30 21.40 -17.70
C VAL A 87 12.52 22.27 -18.69
N ARG A 88 12.42 21.85 -19.94
CA ARG A 88 11.61 22.59 -20.93
C ARG A 88 10.16 22.72 -20.48
N HIS A 89 9.60 21.64 -19.95
CA HIS A 89 8.22 21.67 -19.47
C HIS A 89 8.08 22.56 -18.24
N ALA A 90 9.05 22.50 -17.35
CA ALA A 90 9.05 23.29 -16.13
C ALA A 90 9.11 24.78 -16.36
N LYS A 91 9.75 25.23 -17.42
CA LYS A 91 9.93 26.66 -17.73
C LYS A 91 8.69 27.31 -18.35
N ARG A 92 7.70 26.53 -18.63
CA ARG A 92 6.43 27.03 -19.13
C ARG A 92 5.39 27.07 -18.06
#